data_ccef0ed25bf0e3a7db217240e85058e2
#
_entry.id   ccef0ed25bf0e3a7db217240e85058e2
#
_cell.length_a   1.000
_cell.length_b   1.000
_cell.length_c   1.000
_cell.angle_alpha   90.00
_cell.angle_beta   90.00
_cell.angle_gamma   90.00
#
_symmetry.space_group_name_H-M   'P 1'
#
loop_
_entity.id
_entity.type
_entity.pdbx_description
1 polymer ?
#
loop_
_entity_poly.entity_id
_entity_poly.type
_entity_poly.pdbx_seq_one_letter_code
_entity_poly.pdbx_strand_id
1 'polypeptide(L)'
;MKAAIEFRNVDIMFGTEKERAAAMPLLKAGANREEVVDKTGAVIGCAGINLSVRHGEISVLMGLSGSGKSTLLRSVNGLNSIQSGDVFVEVNGKGTSVRTASDAELRQLRREGVAMVFQQFALLPWRTVADNVGFGLELSGMSAPERRERVMKQLKLVHLEDWADRYAHELSGGMQQRVGLARALATEAPILLMDEPFSALDPLIRAKLQDELLQLQSRLKKTILFVSHDLEEALKIGNRISIMQGGRIVQSGKPEDIVLSPANEYVREFVSHVNPLSVLTAGNVMRDVRELESAGEGWVWLDRRRTTRFLLDRNMLVVGAESHGEPADWISCEDKSIMHEERNIVYWAQATTPLKTVMHAIHHSQTAPVAVFDEASRFLGSIGVRDTLRAVMRDRGTMLED
;
A
#
# COMPACT_ATOMS: atom_id res chain seq x y z
N MET A 1 17.60 -5.84 -2.43
CA MET A 1 16.95 -5.43 -3.69
C MET A 1 17.24 -3.97 -3.91
N LYS A 2 17.53 -3.56 -5.16
CA LYS A 2 17.85 -2.20 -5.52
C LYS A 2 16.55 -1.35 -5.52
N ALA A 3 16.62 -0.08 -5.09
CA ALA A 3 15.46 0.81 -5.07
C ALA A 3 15.18 1.36 -6.46
N ALA A 4 13.91 1.47 -6.84
CA ALA A 4 13.45 2.18 -8.04
C ALA A 4 13.40 3.69 -7.80
N ILE A 5 13.04 4.10 -6.57
CA ILE A 5 13.05 5.51 -6.13
C ILE A 5 13.72 5.54 -4.76
N GLU A 6 14.68 6.44 -4.58
CA GLU A 6 15.36 6.62 -3.30
C GLU A 6 15.46 8.10 -2.95
N PHE A 7 14.87 8.46 -1.82
CA PHE A 7 14.97 9.80 -1.22
C PHE A 7 16.06 9.76 -0.15
N ARG A 8 17.05 10.63 -0.29
CA ARG A 8 18.18 10.72 0.63
C ARG A 8 18.22 12.10 1.27
N ASN A 9 17.75 12.19 2.49
CA ASN A 9 17.73 13.39 3.32
C ASN A 9 17.16 14.62 2.59
N VAL A 10 15.98 14.43 1.96
CA VAL A 10 15.39 15.42 1.05
C VAL A 10 14.67 16.50 1.82
N ASP A 11 15.06 17.77 1.53
CA ASP A 11 14.37 18.97 1.98
C ASP A 11 13.77 19.70 0.77
N ILE A 12 12.49 20.08 0.89
CA ILE A 12 11.76 20.88 -0.12
C ILE A 12 11.09 22.03 0.58
N MET A 13 11.38 23.24 0.10
CA MET A 13 10.81 24.48 0.64
C MET A 13 10.28 25.36 -0.48
N PHE A 14 9.23 26.10 -0.18
CA PHE A 14 8.63 27.12 -1.05
C PHE A 14 8.88 28.51 -0.48
N GLY A 15 9.01 29.48 -1.35
CA GLY A 15 9.34 30.87 -1.05
C GLY A 15 10.41 31.42 -1.98
N THR A 16 10.80 32.66 -1.77
CA THR A 16 11.91 33.30 -2.50
C THR A 16 13.24 32.63 -2.12
N GLU A 17 14.28 32.84 -2.92
CA GLU A 17 15.61 32.31 -2.64
C GLU A 17 16.15 32.79 -1.27
N LYS A 18 15.92 34.08 -0.94
CA LYS A 18 16.32 34.67 0.34
C LYS A 18 15.61 34.01 1.55
N GLU A 19 14.30 33.78 1.43
CA GLU A 19 13.50 33.12 2.48
C GLU A 19 13.97 31.67 2.68
N ARG A 20 14.16 30.90 1.59
CA ARG A 20 14.67 29.54 1.67
C ARG A 20 16.08 29.44 2.27
N ALA A 21 16.97 30.40 1.91
CA ALA A 21 18.31 30.46 2.49
C ALA A 21 18.28 30.75 3.98
N ALA A 22 17.37 31.64 4.44
CA ALA A 22 17.18 31.94 5.86
C ALA A 22 16.53 30.75 6.64
N ALA A 23 15.68 29.97 5.99
CA ALA A 23 14.98 28.84 6.60
C ALA A 23 15.89 27.60 6.82
N MET A 24 16.89 27.36 5.97
CA MET A 24 17.76 26.18 6.06
C MET A 24 18.46 25.99 7.40
N PRO A 25 19.07 27.03 8.03
CA PRO A 25 19.69 26.88 9.34
C PRO A 25 18.65 26.51 10.44
N LEU A 26 17.47 27.12 10.40
CA LEU A 26 16.39 26.82 11.34
C LEU A 26 15.91 25.37 11.19
N LEU A 27 15.72 24.90 9.96
CA LEU A 27 15.33 23.53 9.68
C LEU A 27 16.36 22.52 10.21
N LYS A 28 17.66 22.78 10.01
CA LYS A 28 18.77 21.96 10.53
C LYS A 28 18.84 21.98 12.06
N ALA A 29 18.44 23.08 12.70
CA ALA A 29 18.33 23.19 14.15
C ALA A 29 17.09 22.49 14.73
N GLY A 30 16.23 21.90 13.88
CA GLY A 30 15.04 21.17 14.31
C GLY A 30 13.79 22.03 14.49
N ALA A 31 13.81 23.31 14.05
CA ALA A 31 12.63 24.18 14.11
C ALA A 31 11.43 23.53 13.40
N ASN A 32 10.25 23.74 13.98
CA ASN A 32 9.00 23.28 13.39
C ASN A 32 8.57 24.18 12.21
N ARG A 33 7.51 23.76 11.50
CA ARG A 33 7.02 24.44 10.30
C ARG A 33 6.55 25.86 10.58
N GLU A 34 5.83 26.07 11.68
CA GLU A 34 5.27 27.36 12.08
C GLU A 34 6.39 28.36 12.40
N GLU A 35 7.37 27.95 13.21
CA GLU A 35 8.54 28.77 13.53
C GLU A 35 9.33 29.18 12.28
N VAL A 36 9.47 28.29 11.29
CA VAL A 36 10.19 28.62 10.05
C VAL A 36 9.39 29.62 9.22
N VAL A 37 8.09 29.43 9.07
CA VAL A 37 7.22 30.37 8.36
C VAL A 37 7.25 31.73 9.02
N ASP A 38 7.07 31.80 10.34
CA ASP A 38 7.00 33.07 11.09
C ASP A 38 8.31 33.87 11.01
N LYS A 39 9.45 33.18 11.08
CA LYS A 39 10.77 33.85 11.08
C LYS A 39 11.30 34.17 9.69
N THR A 40 10.86 33.47 8.64
CA THR A 40 11.50 33.57 7.31
C THR A 40 10.53 33.80 6.16
N GLY A 41 9.25 33.50 6.32
CA GLY A 41 8.25 33.46 5.26
C GLY A 41 8.31 32.19 4.38
N ALA A 42 9.35 31.37 4.51
CA ALA A 42 9.48 30.13 3.75
C ALA A 42 8.55 29.03 4.28
N VAL A 43 7.90 28.29 3.39
CA VAL A 43 7.01 27.17 3.73
C VAL A 43 7.76 25.87 3.55
N ILE A 44 7.89 25.06 4.62
CA ILE A 44 8.46 23.71 4.54
C ILE A 44 7.44 22.79 3.86
N GLY A 45 7.80 22.24 2.71
CA GLY A 45 7.07 21.16 2.04
C GLY A 45 7.46 19.80 2.56
N CYS A 46 8.78 19.52 2.59
CA CYS A 46 9.37 18.29 3.12
C CYS A 46 10.66 18.62 3.89
N ALA A 47 10.98 17.82 4.92
CA ALA A 47 12.14 18.02 5.79
C ALA A 47 12.79 16.68 6.16
N GLY A 48 14.04 16.50 5.74
CA GLY A 48 14.88 15.34 6.09
C GLY A 48 14.28 13.98 5.66
N ILE A 49 13.62 13.93 4.51
CA ILE A 49 12.95 12.71 4.04
C ILE A 49 13.98 11.67 3.61
N ASN A 50 13.88 10.49 4.23
CA ASN A 50 14.55 9.27 3.82
C ASN A 50 13.49 8.20 3.53
N LEU A 51 13.40 7.76 2.27
CA LEU A 51 12.43 6.75 1.83
C LEU A 51 13.00 5.98 0.65
N SER A 52 12.76 4.68 0.62
CA SER A 52 13.15 3.81 -0.48
C SER A 52 11.92 3.04 -0.98
N VAL A 53 11.64 3.15 -2.28
CA VAL A 53 10.60 2.40 -2.97
C VAL A 53 11.26 1.35 -3.85
N ARG A 54 10.94 0.08 -3.63
CA ARG A 54 11.54 -1.04 -4.36
C ARG A 54 10.92 -1.21 -5.73
N HIS A 55 11.65 -1.86 -6.64
CA HIS A 55 11.05 -2.25 -7.93
C HIS A 55 9.86 -3.18 -7.74
N GLY A 56 8.76 -2.89 -8.43
CA GLY A 56 7.52 -3.65 -8.36
C GLY A 56 6.73 -3.49 -7.04
N GLU A 57 7.08 -2.48 -6.21
CA GLU A 57 6.38 -2.17 -4.95
C GLU A 57 5.34 -1.08 -5.18
N ILE A 58 4.20 -1.19 -4.50
CA ILE A 58 3.28 -0.08 -4.27
C ILE A 58 3.61 0.53 -2.91
N SER A 59 4.21 1.72 -2.91
CA SER A 59 4.50 2.49 -1.70
C SER A 59 3.51 3.64 -1.57
N VAL A 60 2.79 3.68 -0.44
CA VAL A 60 1.75 4.69 -0.20
C VAL A 60 2.24 5.77 0.75
N LEU A 61 2.08 7.03 0.35
CA LEU A 61 2.30 8.20 1.21
C LEU A 61 0.97 8.64 1.79
N MET A 62 0.87 8.69 3.10
CA MET A 62 -0.33 9.08 3.84
C MET A 62 -0.10 10.24 4.80
N GLY A 63 -1.18 10.83 5.30
CA GLY A 63 -1.14 11.94 6.27
C GLY A 63 -2.22 12.98 5.97
N LEU A 64 -2.45 13.89 6.89
CA LEU A 64 -3.44 14.96 6.74
C LEU A 64 -3.11 15.90 5.58
N SER A 65 -4.09 16.71 5.17
CA SER A 65 -3.88 17.76 4.17
C SER A 65 -2.72 18.67 4.59
N GLY A 66 -1.88 19.05 3.63
CA GLY A 66 -0.71 19.88 3.90
C GLY A 66 0.49 19.17 4.52
N SER A 67 0.47 17.85 4.75
CA SER A 67 1.63 17.12 5.34
C SER A 67 2.84 16.96 4.40
N GLY A 68 2.73 17.33 3.11
CA GLY A 68 3.83 17.31 2.15
C GLY A 68 3.82 16.15 1.16
N LYS A 69 2.81 15.28 1.17
CA LYS A 69 2.70 14.08 0.30
C LYS A 69 2.88 14.37 -1.19
N SER A 70 2.01 15.22 -1.74
CA SER A 70 2.06 15.61 -3.16
C SER A 70 3.35 16.37 -3.50
N THR A 71 3.89 17.11 -2.53
CA THR A 71 5.19 17.79 -2.66
C THR A 71 6.31 16.80 -2.85
N LEU A 72 6.36 15.76 -2.00
CA LEU A 72 7.34 14.69 -2.07
C LEU A 72 7.19 13.88 -3.37
N LEU A 73 5.96 13.48 -3.71
CA LEU A 73 5.68 12.73 -4.94
C LEU A 73 6.15 13.49 -6.17
N ARG A 74 5.85 14.79 -6.28
CA ARG A 74 6.23 15.64 -7.43
C ARG A 74 7.72 15.93 -7.52
N SER A 75 8.50 15.68 -6.49
CA SER A 75 9.96 15.79 -6.55
C SER A 75 10.60 14.65 -7.35
N VAL A 76 9.95 13.49 -7.47
CA VAL A 76 10.46 12.33 -8.21
C VAL A 76 10.62 12.62 -9.71
N ASN A 77 9.73 13.42 -10.28
CA ASN A 77 9.78 13.82 -11.69
C ASN A 77 10.33 15.25 -11.89
N GLY A 78 10.90 15.85 -10.84
CA GLY A 78 11.50 17.19 -10.89
C GLY A 78 10.50 18.33 -11.10
N LEU A 79 9.20 18.12 -10.76
CA LEU A 79 8.21 19.22 -10.77
C LEU A 79 8.37 20.12 -9.53
N ASN A 80 8.86 19.58 -8.42
CA ASN A 80 9.27 20.36 -7.26
C ASN A 80 10.79 20.33 -7.13
N SER A 81 11.42 21.49 -6.96
CA SER A 81 12.85 21.62 -6.77
C SER A 81 13.30 21.16 -5.38
N ILE A 82 14.42 20.46 -5.31
CA ILE A 82 15.02 19.91 -4.08
C ILE A 82 16.06 20.91 -3.57
N GLN A 83 15.92 21.40 -2.33
CA GLN A 83 16.87 22.33 -1.73
C GLN A 83 18.07 21.62 -1.11
N SER A 84 17.85 20.46 -0.46
CA SER A 84 18.90 19.66 0.15
C SER A 84 18.62 18.18 -0.02
N GLY A 85 19.65 17.34 0.08
CA GLY A 85 19.52 15.92 -0.22
C GLY A 85 19.37 15.65 -1.70
N ASP A 86 18.85 14.47 -2.07
CA ASP A 86 18.60 14.10 -3.48
C ASP A 86 17.51 13.04 -3.61
N VAL A 87 16.93 12.96 -4.80
CA VAL A 87 16.03 11.88 -5.22
C VAL A 87 16.68 11.14 -6.37
N PHE A 88 16.94 9.86 -6.17
CA PHE A 88 17.47 8.98 -7.21
C PHE A 88 16.34 8.15 -7.79
N VAL A 89 16.23 8.14 -9.11
CA VAL A 89 15.24 7.35 -9.86
C VAL A 89 15.98 6.38 -10.77
N GLU A 90 15.75 5.09 -10.60
CA GLU A 90 16.33 4.07 -11.46
C GLU A 90 15.30 3.55 -12.47
N VAL A 91 15.65 3.68 -13.74
CA VAL A 91 14.85 3.17 -14.87
C VAL A 91 15.77 2.36 -15.78
N ASN A 92 15.40 1.09 -16.04
CA ASN A 92 16.16 0.19 -16.93
C ASN A 92 17.67 0.07 -16.59
N GLY A 93 17.99 0.05 -15.28
CA GLY A 93 19.37 -0.05 -14.81
C GLY A 93 20.15 1.27 -14.78
N LYS A 94 19.58 2.37 -15.30
CA LYS A 94 20.18 3.70 -15.27
C LYS A 94 19.59 4.51 -14.10
N GLY A 95 20.44 4.93 -13.18
CA GLY A 95 20.08 5.84 -12.07
C GLY A 95 20.20 7.30 -12.51
N THR A 96 19.18 8.11 -12.22
CA THR A 96 19.17 9.55 -12.45
C THR A 96 19.02 10.27 -11.11
N SER A 97 19.95 11.19 -10.79
CA SER A 97 19.81 12.15 -9.68
C SER A 97 18.93 13.30 -10.13
N VAL A 98 17.73 13.40 -9.56
CA VAL A 98 16.76 14.42 -9.98
C VAL A 98 17.24 15.85 -9.68
N ARG A 99 17.99 16.02 -8.58
CA ARG A 99 18.49 17.33 -8.17
C ARG A 99 19.53 17.88 -9.13
N THR A 100 20.40 17.03 -9.67
CA THR A 100 21.53 17.44 -10.52
C THR A 100 21.31 17.17 -12.00
N ALA A 101 20.20 16.50 -12.35
CA ALA A 101 19.87 16.19 -13.73
C ALA A 101 19.69 17.46 -14.58
N SER A 102 20.19 17.41 -15.80
CA SER A 102 19.95 18.41 -16.81
C SER A 102 18.47 18.40 -17.25
N ASP A 103 18.03 19.50 -17.87
CA ASP A 103 16.67 19.56 -18.44
C ASP A 103 16.41 18.46 -19.49
N ALA A 104 17.43 18.02 -20.20
CA ALA A 104 17.33 16.94 -21.18
C ALA A 104 17.08 15.60 -20.49
N GLU A 105 17.81 15.30 -19.40
CA GLU A 105 17.64 14.08 -18.61
C GLU A 105 16.29 14.06 -17.90
N LEU A 106 15.83 15.19 -17.34
CA LEU A 106 14.50 15.29 -16.74
C LEU A 106 13.38 15.10 -17.78
N ARG A 107 13.54 15.65 -19.00
CA ARG A 107 12.59 15.41 -20.09
C ARG A 107 12.56 13.94 -20.49
N GLN A 108 13.73 13.29 -20.59
CA GLN A 108 13.79 11.85 -20.87
C GLN A 108 13.13 11.04 -19.75
N LEU A 109 13.42 11.34 -18.48
CA LEU A 109 12.80 10.67 -17.32
C LEU A 109 11.28 10.80 -17.37
N ARG A 110 10.73 11.98 -17.65
CA ARG A 110 9.27 12.21 -17.74
C ARG A 110 8.63 11.55 -18.96
N ARG A 111 9.36 11.33 -20.04
CA ARG A 111 8.83 10.71 -21.26
C ARG A 111 8.83 9.19 -21.19
N GLU A 112 9.88 8.58 -20.62
CA GLU A 112 10.16 7.14 -20.73
C GLU A 112 10.14 6.41 -19.38
N GLY A 113 10.44 7.11 -18.28
CA GLY A 113 10.66 6.49 -16.98
C GLY A 113 9.49 6.59 -16.02
N VAL A 114 8.79 7.73 -16.04
CA VAL A 114 7.84 8.08 -15.00
C VAL A 114 6.56 8.64 -15.60
N ALA A 115 5.41 8.02 -15.34
CA ALA A 115 4.11 8.60 -15.64
C ALA A 115 3.45 9.13 -14.37
N MET A 116 2.59 10.15 -14.48
CA MET A 116 1.93 10.77 -13.34
C MET A 116 0.42 10.93 -13.55
N VAL A 117 -0.35 10.52 -12.54
CA VAL A 117 -1.76 10.86 -12.38
C VAL A 117 -1.85 12.03 -11.40
N PHE A 118 -2.47 13.12 -11.84
CA PHE A 118 -2.60 14.36 -11.06
C PHE A 118 -3.94 14.40 -10.33
N GLN A 119 -3.96 14.95 -9.13
CA GLN A 119 -5.16 15.15 -8.32
C GLN A 119 -6.23 16.00 -9.05
N GLN A 120 -5.81 17.04 -9.78
CA GLN A 120 -6.69 17.93 -10.56
C GLN A 120 -6.77 17.51 -12.05
N PHE A 121 -6.66 16.22 -12.34
CA PHE A 121 -6.76 15.56 -13.65
C PHE A 121 -5.77 16.07 -14.71
N ALA A 122 -5.47 17.35 -14.77
CA ALA A 122 -4.56 18.02 -15.71
C ALA A 122 -4.83 17.62 -17.19
N LEU A 123 -6.11 17.51 -17.57
CA LEU A 123 -6.52 17.23 -18.93
C LEU A 123 -6.44 18.50 -19.78
N LEU A 124 -6.15 18.33 -21.06
CA LEU A 124 -6.17 19.39 -22.05
C LEU A 124 -7.62 19.60 -22.52
N PRO A 125 -8.30 20.71 -22.13
CA PRO A 125 -9.75 20.85 -22.33
C PRO A 125 -10.15 20.98 -23.80
N TRP A 126 -9.22 21.40 -24.67
CA TRP A 126 -9.39 21.53 -26.11
C TRP A 126 -9.10 20.26 -26.91
N ARG A 127 -8.73 19.16 -26.23
CA ARG A 127 -8.48 17.85 -26.84
C ARG A 127 -9.61 16.88 -26.48
N THR A 128 -9.84 15.91 -27.36
CA THR A 128 -10.72 14.79 -27.09
C THR A 128 -10.17 13.89 -25.99
N VAL A 129 -11.00 12.99 -25.47
CA VAL A 129 -10.58 11.97 -24.52
C VAL A 129 -9.45 11.11 -25.10
N ALA A 130 -9.62 10.64 -26.34
CA ALA A 130 -8.59 9.85 -27.03
C ALA A 130 -7.28 10.61 -27.19
N ASP A 131 -7.34 11.89 -27.56
CA ASP A 131 -6.13 12.72 -27.70
C ASP A 131 -5.46 13.02 -26.36
N ASN A 132 -6.23 13.17 -25.28
CA ASN A 132 -5.67 13.30 -23.94
C ASN A 132 -4.92 12.04 -23.52
N VAL A 133 -5.52 10.86 -23.71
CA VAL A 133 -4.86 9.58 -23.39
C VAL A 133 -3.66 9.34 -24.27
N GLY A 134 -3.74 9.68 -25.55
CA GLY A 134 -2.67 9.52 -26.54
C GLY A 134 -1.56 10.56 -26.46
N PHE A 135 -1.67 11.59 -25.62
CA PHE A 135 -0.76 12.75 -25.64
C PHE A 135 0.71 12.38 -25.40
N GLY A 136 0.99 11.53 -24.40
CA GLY A 136 2.35 11.06 -24.14
C GLY A 136 2.94 10.22 -25.29
N LEU A 137 2.09 9.42 -25.94
CA LEU A 137 2.49 8.60 -27.10
C LEU A 137 2.76 9.46 -28.33
N GLU A 138 2.00 10.53 -28.52
CA GLU A 138 2.24 11.53 -29.57
C GLU A 138 3.60 12.20 -29.38
N LEU A 139 3.93 12.63 -28.17
CA LEU A 139 5.22 13.24 -27.85
C LEU A 139 6.41 12.27 -28.01
N SER A 140 6.17 10.96 -27.92
CA SER A 140 7.19 9.93 -28.19
C SER A 140 7.34 9.60 -29.66
N GLY A 141 6.54 10.22 -30.56
CA GLY A 141 6.64 10.03 -32.02
C GLY A 141 5.92 8.77 -32.52
N MET A 142 5.02 8.18 -31.73
CA MET A 142 4.27 6.99 -32.15
C MET A 142 3.32 7.30 -33.31
N SER A 143 3.21 6.36 -34.27
CA SER A 143 2.32 6.50 -35.42
C SER A 143 0.85 6.61 -35.00
N ALA A 144 0.03 7.33 -35.77
CA ALA A 144 -1.37 7.56 -35.43
C ALA A 144 -2.19 6.25 -35.31
N PRO A 145 -2.04 5.24 -36.19
CA PRO A 145 -2.76 3.96 -36.04
C PRO A 145 -2.37 3.20 -34.78
N GLU A 146 -1.07 3.06 -34.49
CA GLU A 146 -0.55 2.38 -33.29
C GLU A 146 -1.01 3.10 -32.01
N ARG A 147 -0.95 4.44 -32.03
CA ARG A 147 -1.42 5.28 -30.92
C ARG A 147 -2.90 5.06 -30.66
N ARG A 148 -3.74 5.02 -31.71
CA ARG A 148 -5.19 4.79 -31.58
C ARG A 148 -5.49 3.42 -30.94
N GLU A 149 -4.81 2.38 -31.34
CA GLU A 149 -4.95 1.04 -30.77
C GLU A 149 -4.63 1.02 -29.27
N ARG A 150 -3.47 1.59 -28.87
CA ARG A 150 -3.09 1.68 -27.44
C ARG A 150 -4.06 2.52 -26.62
N VAL A 151 -4.50 3.64 -27.16
CA VAL A 151 -5.49 4.52 -26.52
C VAL A 151 -6.78 3.77 -26.25
N MET A 152 -7.34 3.08 -27.25
CA MET A 152 -8.59 2.34 -27.09
C MET A 152 -8.48 1.21 -26.06
N LYS A 153 -7.32 0.54 -26.02
CA LYS A 153 -7.04 -0.48 -24.98
C LYS A 153 -7.11 0.12 -23.56
N GLN A 154 -6.54 1.31 -23.35
CA GLN A 154 -6.55 1.97 -22.04
C GLN A 154 -7.94 2.54 -21.71
N LEU A 155 -8.66 3.08 -22.68
CA LEU A 155 -10.01 3.56 -22.48
C LEU A 155 -10.98 2.44 -22.08
N LYS A 156 -10.81 1.25 -22.68
CA LYS A 156 -11.58 0.06 -22.29
C LYS A 156 -11.29 -0.35 -20.84
N LEU A 157 -10.03 -0.28 -20.38
CA LEU A 157 -9.66 -0.58 -19.01
C LEU A 157 -10.39 0.31 -17.99
N VAL A 158 -10.63 1.58 -18.35
CA VAL A 158 -11.30 2.54 -17.47
C VAL A 158 -12.79 2.75 -17.81
N HIS A 159 -13.36 1.91 -18.68
CA HIS A 159 -14.77 1.96 -19.16
C HIS A 159 -15.16 3.32 -19.71
N LEU A 160 -14.37 3.84 -20.64
CA LEU A 160 -14.59 5.11 -21.33
C LEU A 160 -14.40 5.00 -22.85
N GLU A 161 -14.44 3.80 -23.42
CA GLU A 161 -14.28 3.58 -24.87
C GLU A 161 -15.30 4.34 -25.72
N ASP A 162 -16.54 4.43 -25.28
CA ASP A 162 -17.63 5.15 -25.97
C ASP A 162 -17.50 6.69 -25.91
N TRP A 163 -16.60 7.16 -25.04
CA TRP A 163 -16.34 8.59 -24.83
C TRP A 163 -15.08 9.10 -25.56
N ALA A 164 -14.45 8.24 -26.35
CA ALA A 164 -13.14 8.52 -26.97
C ALA A 164 -13.09 9.83 -27.76
N ASP A 165 -14.16 10.14 -28.49
CA ASP A 165 -14.24 11.31 -29.37
C ASP A 165 -14.89 12.55 -28.72
N ARG A 166 -15.28 12.47 -27.41
CA ARG A 166 -15.78 13.60 -26.64
C ARG A 166 -14.64 14.46 -26.09
N TYR A 167 -14.93 15.72 -25.81
CA TYR A 167 -13.97 16.62 -25.19
C TYR A 167 -13.92 16.43 -23.67
N ALA A 168 -12.76 16.74 -23.07
CA ALA A 168 -12.54 16.56 -21.63
C ALA A 168 -13.54 17.35 -20.76
N HIS A 169 -13.97 18.53 -21.20
CA HIS A 169 -14.92 19.37 -20.47
C HIS A 169 -16.38 18.86 -20.50
N GLU A 170 -16.69 17.91 -21.39
CA GLU A 170 -18.02 17.27 -21.45
C GLU A 170 -18.20 16.15 -20.42
N LEU A 171 -17.11 15.76 -19.68
CA LEU A 171 -17.10 14.66 -18.75
C LEU A 171 -17.31 15.11 -17.30
N SER A 172 -17.94 14.26 -16.49
CA SER A 172 -17.94 14.44 -15.03
C SER A 172 -16.54 14.36 -14.43
N GLY A 173 -16.33 14.91 -13.22
CA GLY A 173 -15.03 14.87 -12.55
C GLY A 173 -14.46 13.45 -12.40
N GLY A 174 -15.31 12.47 -12.03
CA GLY A 174 -14.88 11.07 -11.95
C GLY A 174 -14.50 10.46 -13.31
N MET A 175 -15.17 10.85 -14.41
CA MET A 175 -14.76 10.44 -15.76
C MET A 175 -13.42 11.09 -16.14
N GLN A 176 -13.24 12.38 -15.85
CA GLN A 176 -11.96 13.08 -16.10
C GLN A 176 -10.79 12.42 -15.33
N GLN A 177 -11.03 11.99 -14.10
CA GLN A 177 -10.04 11.25 -13.30
C GLN A 177 -9.64 9.93 -13.98
N ARG A 178 -10.63 9.18 -14.48
CA ARG A 178 -10.38 7.94 -15.25
C ARG A 178 -9.61 8.19 -16.55
N VAL A 179 -9.88 9.28 -17.27
CA VAL A 179 -9.07 9.68 -18.44
C VAL A 179 -7.62 9.98 -18.04
N GLY A 180 -7.39 10.67 -16.90
CA GLY A 180 -6.05 10.92 -16.36
C GLY A 180 -5.30 9.63 -16.03
N LEU A 181 -5.99 8.63 -15.47
CA LEU A 181 -5.45 7.30 -15.20
C LEU A 181 -5.10 6.57 -16.50
N ALA A 182 -6.01 6.53 -17.48
CA ALA A 182 -5.77 5.91 -18.79
C ALA A 182 -4.56 6.55 -19.50
N ARG A 183 -4.42 7.89 -19.44
CA ARG A 183 -3.27 8.63 -20.01
C ARG A 183 -1.95 8.19 -19.38
N ALA A 184 -1.90 8.06 -18.06
CA ALA A 184 -0.69 7.62 -17.36
C ALA A 184 -0.33 6.15 -17.69
N LEU A 185 -1.32 5.27 -17.82
CA LEU A 185 -1.12 3.87 -18.18
C LEU A 185 -0.72 3.67 -19.65
N ALA A 186 -1.15 4.56 -20.55
CA ALA A 186 -0.87 4.46 -21.98
C ALA A 186 0.62 4.53 -22.33
N THR A 187 1.41 5.29 -21.56
CA THR A 187 2.86 5.44 -21.76
C THR A 187 3.66 4.19 -21.39
N GLU A 188 3.06 3.24 -20.67
CA GLU A 188 3.71 2.01 -20.17
C GLU A 188 4.98 2.27 -19.33
N ALA A 189 5.15 3.48 -18.80
CA ALA A 189 6.28 3.83 -17.95
C ALA A 189 6.44 2.82 -16.79
N PRO A 190 7.69 2.45 -16.42
CA PRO A 190 7.95 1.48 -15.36
C PRO A 190 7.58 2.02 -13.96
N ILE A 191 7.57 3.34 -13.78
CA ILE A 191 7.22 3.99 -12.51
C ILE A 191 5.96 4.83 -12.70
N LEU A 192 4.98 4.64 -11.83
CA LEU A 192 3.74 5.42 -11.78
C LEU A 192 3.71 6.27 -10.50
N LEU A 193 3.53 7.58 -10.66
CA LEU A 193 3.27 8.52 -9.57
C LEU A 193 1.78 8.83 -9.55
N MET A 194 1.10 8.57 -8.45
CA MET A 194 -0.34 8.73 -8.34
C MET A 194 -0.69 9.69 -7.19
N ASP A 195 -1.18 10.87 -7.52
CA ASP A 195 -1.57 11.90 -6.56
C ASP A 195 -3.09 11.87 -6.38
N GLU A 196 -3.57 11.15 -5.35
CA GLU A 196 -4.98 10.92 -5.03
C GLU A 196 -5.84 10.47 -6.24
N PRO A 197 -5.46 9.37 -6.94
CA PRO A 197 -6.04 9.02 -8.24
C PRO A 197 -7.49 8.58 -8.20
N PHE A 198 -8.07 8.35 -7.02
CA PHE A 198 -9.44 7.85 -6.87
C PHE A 198 -10.34 8.76 -6.02
N SER A 199 -9.87 9.96 -5.65
CA SER A 199 -10.56 10.86 -4.70
C SER A 199 -11.92 11.38 -5.20
N ALA A 200 -12.09 11.56 -6.52
CA ALA A 200 -13.32 12.06 -7.13
C ALA A 200 -14.25 10.95 -7.65
N LEU A 201 -13.99 9.67 -7.30
CA LEU A 201 -14.78 8.53 -7.75
C LEU A 201 -15.82 8.11 -6.71
N ASP A 202 -16.96 7.64 -7.19
CA ASP A 202 -17.92 6.94 -6.34
C ASP A 202 -17.35 5.63 -5.79
N PRO A 203 -17.86 5.13 -4.64
CA PRO A 203 -17.27 3.99 -3.95
C PRO A 203 -17.19 2.71 -4.80
N LEU A 204 -18.18 2.45 -5.66
CA LEU A 204 -18.24 1.23 -6.47
C LEU A 204 -17.18 1.25 -7.57
N ILE A 205 -17.08 2.35 -8.31
CA ILE A 205 -16.07 2.53 -9.37
C ILE A 205 -14.67 2.58 -8.76
N ARG A 206 -14.50 3.24 -7.61
CA ARG A 206 -13.24 3.26 -6.87
C ARG A 206 -12.76 1.86 -6.55
N ALA A 207 -13.61 1.03 -5.92
CA ALA A 207 -13.25 -0.34 -5.55
C ALA A 207 -12.83 -1.16 -6.77
N LYS A 208 -13.56 -1.05 -7.90
CA LYS A 208 -13.27 -1.74 -9.14
C LYS A 208 -11.92 -1.32 -9.74
N LEU A 209 -11.65 -0.02 -9.83
CA LEU A 209 -10.38 0.49 -10.37
C LEU A 209 -9.18 0.17 -9.47
N GLN A 210 -9.37 0.11 -8.16
CA GLN A 210 -8.33 -0.38 -7.24
C GLN A 210 -7.98 -1.84 -7.53
N ASP A 211 -8.98 -2.71 -7.72
CA ASP A 211 -8.77 -4.12 -8.03
C ASP A 211 -8.08 -4.29 -9.39
N GLU A 212 -8.48 -3.51 -10.40
CA GLU A 212 -7.83 -3.49 -11.70
C GLU A 212 -6.37 -3.00 -11.62
N LEU A 213 -6.09 -1.97 -10.79
CA LEU A 213 -4.73 -1.49 -10.54
C LEU A 213 -3.86 -2.59 -9.92
N LEU A 214 -4.37 -3.31 -8.92
CA LEU A 214 -3.67 -4.42 -8.27
C LEU A 214 -3.38 -5.56 -9.26
N GLN A 215 -4.36 -5.94 -10.09
CA GLN A 215 -4.17 -6.95 -11.15
C GLN A 215 -3.12 -6.51 -12.18
N LEU A 216 -3.19 -5.25 -12.63
CA LEU A 216 -2.21 -4.69 -13.56
C LEU A 216 -0.80 -4.71 -12.93
N GLN A 217 -0.68 -4.27 -11.68
CA GLN A 217 0.59 -4.22 -10.97
C GLN A 217 1.19 -5.61 -10.76
N SER A 218 0.38 -6.59 -10.36
CA SER A 218 0.82 -7.99 -10.17
C SER A 218 1.37 -8.61 -11.45
N ARG A 219 0.74 -8.29 -12.62
CA ARG A 219 1.14 -8.79 -13.94
C ARG A 219 2.37 -8.08 -14.51
N LEU A 220 2.43 -6.76 -14.41
CA LEU A 220 3.46 -5.93 -15.04
C LEU A 220 4.60 -5.54 -14.11
N LYS A 221 4.48 -5.86 -12.81
CA LYS A 221 5.46 -5.52 -11.77
C LYS A 221 5.88 -4.04 -11.79
N LYS A 222 4.95 -3.14 -12.13
CA LYS A 222 5.21 -1.70 -12.11
C LYS A 222 5.47 -1.21 -10.69
N THR A 223 6.38 -0.25 -10.57
CA THR A 223 6.62 0.46 -9.30
C THR A 223 5.64 1.60 -9.17
N ILE A 224 4.97 1.74 -8.05
CA ILE A 224 3.95 2.76 -7.83
C ILE A 224 4.27 3.54 -6.55
N LEU A 225 4.41 4.86 -6.66
CA LEU A 225 4.37 5.77 -5.52
C LEU A 225 3.01 6.45 -5.51
N PHE A 226 2.24 6.19 -4.48
CA PHE A 226 0.82 6.50 -4.39
C PHE A 226 0.55 7.45 -3.22
N VAL A 227 -0.20 8.51 -3.43
CA VAL A 227 -0.68 9.40 -2.37
C VAL A 227 -2.14 9.14 -2.11
N SER A 228 -2.50 8.91 -0.85
CA SER A 228 -3.89 8.83 -0.39
C SER A 228 -4.07 9.56 0.94
N HIS A 229 -5.28 10.01 1.20
CA HIS A 229 -5.75 10.41 2.52
C HIS A 229 -6.72 9.38 3.12
N ASP A 230 -7.09 8.35 2.35
CA ASP A 230 -7.96 7.25 2.75
C ASP A 230 -7.10 6.07 3.22
N LEU A 231 -7.20 5.75 4.51
CA LEU A 231 -6.39 4.69 5.12
C LEU A 231 -6.83 3.29 4.65
N GLU A 232 -8.11 3.05 4.45
CA GLU A 232 -8.61 1.77 3.94
C GLU A 232 -8.08 1.50 2.53
N GLU A 233 -8.01 2.53 1.69
CA GLU A 233 -7.37 2.46 0.38
C GLU A 233 -5.89 2.09 0.49
N ALA A 234 -5.13 2.77 1.36
CA ALA A 234 -3.71 2.49 1.54
C ALA A 234 -3.44 1.08 2.06
N LEU A 235 -4.26 0.61 2.99
CA LEU A 235 -4.18 -0.74 3.54
C LEU A 235 -4.53 -1.82 2.51
N LYS A 236 -5.48 -1.52 1.59
CA LYS A 236 -5.88 -2.44 0.52
C LYS A 236 -4.80 -2.58 -0.55
N ILE A 237 -4.20 -1.47 -0.99
CA ILE A 237 -3.34 -1.48 -2.18
C ILE A 237 -1.84 -1.44 -1.87
N GLY A 238 -1.43 -0.92 -0.71
CA GLY A 238 -0.03 -0.67 -0.36
C GLY A 238 0.73 -1.92 0.09
N ASN A 239 1.91 -2.15 -0.49
CA ASN A 239 2.88 -3.08 0.10
C ASN A 239 3.62 -2.44 1.28
N ARG A 240 3.76 -1.11 1.25
CA ARG A 240 4.36 -0.28 2.29
C ARG A 240 3.60 1.02 2.42
N ILE A 241 3.38 1.47 3.66
CA ILE A 241 2.74 2.75 3.97
C ILE A 241 3.74 3.63 4.70
N SER A 242 3.84 4.90 4.30
CA SER A 242 4.64 5.92 4.97
C SER A 242 3.72 7.07 5.39
N ILE A 243 3.59 7.27 6.70
CA ILE A 243 2.74 8.33 7.27
C ILE A 243 3.56 9.59 7.44
N MET A 244 3.05 10.69 6.92
CA MET A 244 3.68 12.01 6.95
C MET A 244 2.94 12.99 7.86
N GLN A 245 3.69 13.75 8.66
CA GLN A 245 3.20 14.84 9.48
C GLN A 245 4.20 16.01 9.40
N GLY A 246 3.70 17.24 9.16
CA GLY A 246 4.54 18.43 9.16
C GLY A 246 5.73 18.41 8.19
N GLY A 247 5.62 17.71 7.07
CA GLY A 247 6.70 17.57 6.08
C GLY A 247 7.70 16.44 6.39
N ARG A 248 7.50 15.65 7.44
CA ARG A 248 8.39 14.55 7.84
C ARG A 248 7.66 13.20 7.76
N ILE A 249 8.40 12.11 7.53
CA ILE A 249 7.88 10.76 7.71
C ILE A 249 7.95 10.42 9.20
N VAL A 250 6.81 10.11 9.81
CA VAL A 250 6.71 9.75 11.23
C VAL A 250 6.73 8.24 11.45
N GLN A 251 6.23 7.48 10.48
CA GLN A 251 6.32 6.02 10.47
C GLN A 251 6.31 5.50 9.04
N SER A 252 7.07 4.42 8.77
CA SER A 252 7.01 3.68 7.52
C SER A 252 7.12 2.18 7.82
N GLY A 253 6.21 1.38 7.28
CA GLY A 253 6.14 -0.06 7.52
C GLY A 253 5.18 -0.75 6.57
N LYS A 254 4.98 -2.05 6.78
CA LYS A 254 3.89 -2.78 6.13
C LYS A 254 2.53 -2.33 6.70
N PRO A 255 1.42 -2.56 5.99
CA PRO A 255 0.08 -2.23 6.50
C PRO A 255 -0.18 -2.74 7.91
N GLU A 256 0.13 -4.01 8.18
CA GLU A 256 -0.03 -4.64 9.48
C GLU A 256 0.83 -3.99 10.59
N ASP A 257 2.07 -3.58 10.28
CA ASP A 257 2.96 -2.91 11.25
C ASP A 257 2.40 -1.56 11.67
N ILE A 258 1.82 -0.81 10.72
CA ILE A 258 1.19 0.50 10.97
C ILE A 258 -0.01 0.37 11.92
N VAL A 259 -0.83 -0.66 11.70
CA VAL A 259 -2.05 -0.89 12.51
C VAL A 259 -1.71 -1.49 13.88
N LEU A 260 -0.79 -2.47 13.94
CA LEU A 260 -0.48 -3.19 15.18
C LEU A 260 0.47 -2.45 16.12
N SER A 261 1.35 -1.60 15.57
CA SER A 261 2.43 -0.96 16.30
C SER A 261 2.59 0.52 15.90
N PRO A 262 1.57 1.37 16.18
CA PRO A 262 1.66 2.79 15.86
C PRO A 262 2.80 3.45 16.64
N ALA A 263 3.67 4.19 15.94
CA ALA A 263 4.90 4.75 16.49
C ALA A 263 4.67 5.90 17.49
N ASN A 264 3.56 6.60 17.38
CA ASN A 264 3.21 7.72 18.25
C ASN A 264 1.69 7.93 18.29
N GLU A 265 1.24 8.90 19.10
CA GLU A 265 -0.18 9.22 19.27
C GLU A 265 -0.85 9.64 17.96
N TYR A 266 -0.17 10.45 17.13
CA TYR A 266 -0.68 10.87 15.83
C TYR A 266 -1.00 9.66 14.92
N VAL A 267 -0.10 8.67 14.85
CA VAL A 267 -0.34 7.46 14.07
C VAL A 267 -1.45 6.62 14.69
N ARG A 268 -1.50 6.51 16.02
CA ARG A 268 -2.55 5.79 16.74
C ARG A 268 -3.94 6.37 16.44
N GLU A 269 -4.07 7.69 16.53
CA GLU A 269 -5.32 8.38 16.19
C GLU A 269 -5.69 8.15 14.72
N PHE A 270 -4.69 8.18 13.83
CA PHE A 270 -4.87 7.98 12.39
C PHE A 270 -5.43 6.58 12.07
N VAL A 271 -4.99 5.53 12.80
CA VAL A 271 -5.44 4.14 12.58
C VAL A 271 -6.64 3.73 13.43
N SER A 272 -7.08 4.55 14.38
CA SER A 272 -8.14 4.22 15.36
C SER A 272 -9.49 3.90 14.76
N HIS A 273 -9.77 4.38 13.55
CA HIS A 273 -11.03 4.16 12.84
C HIS A 273 -11.00 2.95 11.89
N VAL A 274 -9.84 2.31 11.74
CA VAL A 274 -9.69 1.14 10.85
C VAL A 274 -10.23 -0.11 11.54
N ASN A 275 -10.92 -0.93 10.76
CA ASN A 275 -11.25 -2.27 11.22
C ASN A 275 -10.00 -3.18 11.05
N PRO A 276 -9.34 -3.63 12.13
CA PRO A 276 -8.14 -4.46 12.03
C PRO A 276 -8.35 -5.75 11.22
N LEU A 277 -9.59 -6.25 11.18
CA LEU A 277 -9.95 -7.47 10.43
C LEU A 277 -9.77 -7.34 8.92
N SER A 278 -9.75 -6.12 8.38
CA SER A 278 -9.54 -5.89 6.94
C SER A 278 -8.08 -6.00 6.52
N VAL A 279 -7.15 -5.98 7.49
CA VAL A 279 -5.70 -5.88 7.25
C VAL A 279 -4.94 -7.09 7.78
N LEU A 280 -5.38 -7.63 8.92
CA LEU A 280 -4.65 -8.68 9.59
C LEU A 280 -4.84 -10.03 8.92
N THR A 281 -3.76 -10.82 8.93
CA THR A 281 -3.72 -12.20 8.48
C THR A 281 -3.54 -13.15 9.66
N ALA A 282 -3.70 -14.43 9.42
CA ALA A 282 -3.47 -15.48 10.41
C ALA A 282 -2.08 -15.36 11.06
N GLY A 283 -1.04 -15.14 10.26
CA GLY A 283 0.34 -15.02 10.75
C GLY A 283 0.59 -13.83 11.67
N ASN A 284 -0.20 -12.74 11.54
CA ASN A 284 -0.04 -11.56 12.40
C ASN A 284 -0.61 -11.75 13.81
N VAL A 285 -1.51 -12.73 14.00
CA VAL A 285 -2.32 -12.88 15.23
C VAL A 285 -2.06 -14.20 15.94
N MET A 286 -1.51 -15.20 15.24
CA MET A 286 -1.26 -16.53 15.83
C MET A 286 -0.34 -16.46 17.04
N ARG A 287 -0.51 -17.38 17.96
CA ARG A 287 0.52 -17.75 18.92
C ARG A 287 1.53 -18.63 18.21
N ASP A 288 2.79 -18.23 18.27
CA ASP A 288 3.92 -19.01 17.69
C ASP A 288 3.98 -20.41 18.35
N VAL A 289 4.37 -21.41 17.58
CA VAL A 289 4.50 -22.79 18.07
C VAL A 289 5.41 -22.88 19.30
N ARG A 290 6.39 -22.00 19.45
CA ARG A 290 7.29 -21.92 20.61
C ARG A 290 6.60 -21.47 21.90
N GLU A 291 5.42 -20.85 21.79
CA GLU A 291 4.58 -20.40 22.90
C GLU A 291 3.48 -21.41 23.24
N LEU A 292 3.37 -22.46 22.42
CA LEU A 292 2.37 -23.52 22.65
C LEU A 292 2.89 -24.55 23.64
N GLU A 293 1.98 -25.13 24.38
CA GLU A 293 2.31 -26.14 25.40
C GLU A 293 2.58 -27.51 24.76
N SER A 294 3.71 -28.12 25.11
CA SER A 294 4.02 -29.50 24.70
C SER A 294 3.10 -30.51 25.41
N ALA A 295 2.59 -31.48 24.65
CA ALA A 295 1.82 -32.60 25.17
C ALA A 295 2.63 -33.90 25.25
N GLY A 296 3.98 -33.83 25.09
CA GLY A 296 4.89 -34.99 25.11
C GLY A 296 4.98 -35.69 23.74
N GLU A 297 6.07 -36.41 23.51
CA GLU A 297 6.28 -37.28 22.33
C GLU A 297 6.01 -36.63 20.95
N GLY A 298 6.33 -35.32 20.80
CA GLY A 298 6.08 -34.57 19.57
C GLY A 298 4.67 -33.99 19.42
N TRP A 299 3.80 -34.20 20.40
CA TRP A 299 2.48 -33.57 20.45
C TRP A 299 2.53 -32.14 20.99
N VAL A 300 1.71 -31.26 20.44
CA VAL A 300 1.57 -29.85 20.84
C VAL A 300 0.09 -29.48 20.98
N TRP A 301 -0.28 -28.86 22.10
CA TRP A 301 -1.62 -28.35 22.33
C TRP A 301 -1.86 -27.06 21.54
N LEU A 302 -2.91 -27.03 20.72
CA LEU A 302 -3.29 -25.85 19.94
C LEU A 302 -4.03 -24.82 20.80
N ASP A 303 -4.66 -25.24 21.89
CA ASP A 303 -5.43 -24.40 22.77
C ASP A 303 -5.06 -24.58 24.26
N ARG A 304 -5.33 -23.56 25.07
CA ARG A 304 -5.08 -23.58 26.53
C ARG A 304 -6.00 -24.53 27.28
N ARG A 305 -7.12 -24.94 26.67
CA ARG A 305 -8.07 -25.90 27.27
C ARG A 305 -7.62 -27.36 27.10
N ARG A 306 -6.56 -27.57 26.32
CA ARG A 306 -6.03 -28.89 25.98
C ARG A 306 -7.07 -29.78 25.31
N THR A 307 -7.90 -29.21 24.45
CA THR A 307 -8.93 -29.96 23.71
C THR A 307 -8.44 -30.45 22.37
N THR A 308 -7.50 -29.74 21.74
CA THR A 308 -7.01 -30.02 20.38
C THR A 308 -5.50 -30.06 20.36
N ARG A 309 -4.90 -31.11 19.77
CA ARG A 309 -3.45 -31.26 19.66
C ARG A 309 -3.01 -31.80 18.30
N PHE A 310 -1.80 -31.43 17.89
CA PHE A 310 -1.14 -31.93 16.70
C PHE A 310 0.12 -32.71 17.05
N LEU A 311 0.34 -33.82 16.32
CA LEU A 311 1.62 -34.54 16.32
C LEU A 311 2.48 -33.97 15.19
N LEU A 312 3.68 -33.48 15.55
CA LEU A 312 4.62 -32.87 14.63
C LEU A 312 5.83 -33.78 14.40
N ASP A 313 6.29 -33.85 13.17
CA ASP A 313 7.57 -34.46 12.85
C ASP A 313 8.74 -33.49 13.11
N ARG A 314 10.00 -33.94 12.84
CA ARG A 314 11.21 -33.13 13.01
C ARG A 314 11.28 -31.91 12.07
N ASN A 315 10.48 -31.88 11.01
CA ASN A 315 10.41 -30.80 10.02
C ASN A 315 9.23 -29.85 10.29
N MET A 316 8.55 -30.02 11.44
CA MET A 316 7.33 -29.26 11.80
C MET A 316 6.12 -29.55 10.89
N LEU A 317 6.10 -30.73 10.23
CA LEU A 317 4.93 -31.18 9.49
C LEU A 317 3.99 -31.93 10.41
N VAL A 318 2.68 -31.70 10.24
CA VAL A 318 1.64 -32.40 10.99
C VAL A 318 1.48 -33.81 10.45
N VAL A 319 1.66 -34.81 11.31
CA VAL A 319 1.53 -36.23 11.00
C VAL A 319 0.34 -36.88 11.70
N GLY A 320 -0.30 -36.17 12.63
CA GLY A 320 -1.52 -36.60 13.31
C GLY A 320 -2.24 -35.44 13.99
N ALA A 321 -3.55 -35.55 14.14
CA ALA A 321 -4.40 -34.60 14.83
C ALA A 321 -5.41 -35.30 15.73
N GLU A 322 -5.65 -34.71 16.89
CA GLU A 322 -6.69 -35.16 17.81
C GLU A 322 -7.48 -33.95 18.33
N SER A 323 -8.77 -34.13 18.49
CA SER A 323 -9.66 -33.17 19.13
C SER A 323 -10.59 -33.91 20.09
N HIS A 324 -10.69 -33.41 21.33
CA HIS A 324 -11.46 -34.04 22.44
C HIS A 324 -11.08 -35.51 22.72
N GLY A 325 -9.82 -35.87 22.44
CA GLY A 325 -9.31 -37.23 22.68
C GLY A 325 -9.58 -38.22 21.53
N GLU A 326 -10.22 -37.80 20.48
CA GLU A 326 -10.51 -38.60 19.29
C GLU A 326 -9.70 -38.14 18.09
N PRO A 327 -9.31 -39.03 17.16
CA PRO A 327 -8.65 -38.61 15.90
C PRO A 327 -9.49 -37.58 15.14
N ALA A 328 -8.82 -36.62 14.58
CA ALA A 328 -9.44 -35.51 13.85
C ALA A 328 -8.85 -35.35 12.46
N ASP A 329 -9.70 -35.03 11.48
CA ASP A 329 -9.26 -34.55 10.18
C ASP A 329 -8.94 -33.05 10.24
N TRP A 330 -8.06 -32.54 9.36
CA TRP A 330 -7.80 -31.10 9.26
C TRP A 330 -8.08 -30.58 7.86
N ILE A 331 -8.84 -29.48 7.80
CA ILE A 331 -9.41 -28.93 6.58
C ILE A 331 -9.09 -27.45 6.48
N SER A 332 -8.83 -26.97 5.26
CA SER A 332 -8.61 -25.53 5.02
C SER A 332 -9.84 -24.70 5.39
N CYS A 333 -9.65 -23.61 6.12
CA CYS A 333 -10.71 -22.65 6.43
C CYS A 333 -11.22 -21.88 5.19
N GLU A 334 -10.55 -22.01 4.06
CA GLU A 334 -10.96 -21.45 2.76
C GLU A 334 -11.89 -22.40 1.99
N ASP A 335 -11.94 -23.68 2.37
CA ASP A 335 -12.81 -24.66 1.75
C ASP A 335 -14.26 -24.54 2.25
N LYS A 336 -15.10 -23.93 1.45
CA LYS A 336 -16.52 -23.70 1.76
C LYS A 336 -17.41 -24.92 1.56
N SER A 337 -16.91 -25.99 0.94
CA SER A 337 -17.71 -27.16 0.58
C SER A 337 -18.05 -28.07 1.75
N ILE A 338 -17.34 -27.96 2.87
CA ILE A 338 -17.37 -28.95 3.98
C ILE A 338 -17.96 -28.37 5.28
N MET A 339 -18.50 -27.17 5.29
CA MET A 339 -19.03 -26.49 6.49
C MET A 339 -20.30 -27.14 7.12
N HIS A 340 -20.72 -28.32 6.66
CA HIS A 340 -21.98 -28.94 7.10
C HIS A 340 -21.88 -30.40 7.58
N GLU A 341 -20.68 -30.96 7.74
CA GLU A 341 -20.57 -32.33 8.24
C GLU A 341 -20.22 -32.37 9.75
N GLU A 342 -20.95 -33.20 10.53
CA GLU A 342 -20.68 -33.52 11.94
C GLU A 342 -19.42 -34.41 12.08
N ARG A 343 -18.25 -33.94 11.62
CA ARG A 343 -16.98 -34.64 11.79
C ARG A 343 -16.11 -33.91 12.79
N ASN A 344 -15.24 -34.66 13.46
CA ASN A 344 -14.23 -34.12 14.34
C ASN A 344 -13.15 -33.44 13.46
N ILE A 345 -13.25 -32.13 13.26
CA ILE A 345 -12.45 -31.37 12.28
C ILE A 345 -11.66 -30.30 13.01
N VAL A 346 -10.37 -30.17 12.66
CA VAL A 346 -9.52 -29.03 13.01
C VAL A 346 -9.34 -28.17 11.75
N TYR A 347 -9.71 -26.90 11.83
CA TYR A 347 -9.47 -25.98 10.74
C TYR A 347 -8.03 -25.51 10.69
N TRP A 348 -7.53 -25.30 9.48
CA TRP A 348 -6.22 -24.69 9.29
C TRP A 348 -6.26 -23.54 8.28
N ALA A 349 -5.28 -22.62 8.38
CA ALA A 349 -5.10 -21.47 7.54
C ALA A 349 -3.63 -21.33 7.12
N GLN A 350 -3.38 -20.71 6.00
CA GLN A 350 -2.06 -20.19 5.66
C GLN A 350 -1.76 -18.94 6.51
N ALA A 351 -0.48 -18.68 6.79
CA ALA A 351 -0.08 -17.44 7.49
C ALA A 351 -0.58 -16.16 6.80
N THR A 352 -0.79 -16.21 5.48
CA THR A 352 -1.31 -15.13 4.65
C THR A 352 -2.84 -15.06 4.58
N THR A 353 -3.56 -16.05 5.10
CA THR A 353 -5.03 -16.07 5.09
C THR A 353 -5.59 -14.89 5.89
N PRO A 354 -6.55 -14.12 5.33
CA PRO A 354 -7.17 -12.98 6.02
C PRO A 354 -7.81 -13.39 7.36
N LEU A 355 -7.60 -12.59 8.41
CA LEU A 355 -8.11 -12.88 9.75
C LEU A 355 -9.64 -13.03 9.77
N LYS A 356 -10.35 -12.31 8.92
CA LYS A 356 -11.79 -12.45 8.74
C LYS A 356 -12.21 -13.89 8.38
N THR A 357 -11.47 -14.55 7.48
CA THR A 357 -11.72 -15.96 7.10
C THR A 357 -11.46 -16.90 8.28
N VAL A 358 -10.37 -16.67 9.02
CA VAL A 358 -10.05 -17.44 10.22
C VAL A 358 -11.14 -17.31 11.28
N MET A 359 -11.68 -16.10 11.50
CA MET A 359 -12.77 -15.88 12.44
C MET A 359 -14.05 -16.62 12.06
N HIS A 360 -14.37 -16.71 10.77
CA HIS A 360 -15.48 -17.54 10.30
C HIS A 360 -15.26 -19.03 10.65
N ALA A 361 -14.07 -19.56 10.44
CA ALA A 361 -13.74 -20.93 10.81
C ALA A 361 -13.84 -21.18 12.31
N ILE A 362 -13.32 -20.27 13.17
CA ILE A 362 -13.46 -20.33 14.63
C ILE A 362 -14.92 -20.32 15.06
N HIS A 363 -15.75 -19.51 14.41
CA HIS A 363 -17.18 -19.46 14.71
C HIS A 363 -17.89 -20.76 14.37
N HIS A 364 -17.61 -21.35 13.19
CA HIS A 364 -18.19 -22.62 12.76
C HIS A 364 -17.71 -23.82 13.58
N SER A 365 -16.46 -23.83 14.04
CA SER A 365 -15.90 -24.90 14.88
C SER A 365 -16.32 -24.82 16.35
N GLN A 366 -17.31 -23.99 16.70
CA GLN A 366 -17.73 -23.78 18.09
C GLN A 366 -16.58 -23.42 19.04
N THR A 367 -15.69 -22.52 18.56
CA THR A 367 -14.52 -22.00 19.30
C THR A 367 -13.26 -22.88 19.32
N ALA A 368 -13.19 -23.95 18.51
CA ALA A 368 -11.95 -24.70 18.34
C ALA A 368 -10.85 -23.81 17.71
N PRO A 369 -9.58 -24.03 18.05
CA PRO A 369 -8.47 -23.26 17.49
C PRO A 369 -8.27 -23.58 16.01
N VAL A 370 -7.78 -22.59 15.25
CA VAL A 370 -7.35 -22.75 13.86
C VAL A 370 -5.83 -22.88 13.85
N ALA A 371 -5.32 -23.92 13.20
CA ALA A 371 -3.89 -24.15 13.01
C ALA A 371 -3.36 -23.26 11.88
N VAL A 372 -2.13 -22.75 11.99
CA VAL A 372 -1.51 -21.87 10.99
C VAL A 372 -0.26 -22.51 10.41
N PHE A 373 -0.16 -22.45 9.07
CA PHE A 373 0.93 -23.04 8.31
C PHE A 373 1.62 -22.01 7.41
N ASP A 374 2.89 -22.30 7.07
CA ASP A 374 3.60 -21.57 6.02
C ASP A 374 3.32 -22.18 4.62
N GLU A 375 3.89 -21.55 3.57
CA GLU A 375 3.77 -22.02 2.18
C GLU A 375 4.38 -23.42 1.95
N ALA A 376 5.28 -23.87 2.81
CA ALA A 376 5.88 -25.20 2.78
C ALA A 376 5.11 -26.22 3.65
N SER A 377 3.89 -25.89 4.09
CA SER A 377 3.04 -26.72 4.94
C SER A 377 3.63 -27.03 6.33
N ARG A 378 4.56 -26.22 6.82
CA ARG A 378 5.09 -26.34 8.17
C ARG A 378 4.18 -25.64 9.15
N PHE A 379 3.91 -26.28 10.27
CA PHE A 379 3.10 -25.72 11.35
C PHE A 379 3.83 -24.56 12.03
N LEU A 380 3.22 -23.38 12.05
CA LEU A 380 3.76 -22.18 12.64
C LEU A 380 3.18 -21.86 14.01
N GLY A 381 1.92 -22.23 14.24
CA GLY A 381 1.23 -21.90 15.48
C GLY A 381 -0.29 -22.03 15.40
N SER A 382 -1.00 -21.47 16.36
CA SER A 382 -2.47 -21.57 16.43
C SER A 382 -3.13 -20.22 16.76
N ILE A 383 -4.41 -20.09 16.36
CA ILE A 383 -5.25 -18.93 16.66
C ILE A 383 -6.52 -19.43 17.36
N GLY A 384 -6.77 -18.93 18.57
CA GLY A 384 -8.04 -19.13 19.27
C GLY A 384 -8.87 -17.85 19.34
N VAL A 385 -10.06 -17.94 19.92
CA VAL A 385 -10.98 -16.80 20.14
C VAL A 385 -10.29 -15.64 20.88
N ARG A 386 -9.49 -15.95 21.91
CA ARG A 386 -8.77 -14.91 22.69
C ARG A 386 -7.76 -14.14 21.84
N ASP A 387 -7.06 -14.82 20.94
CA ASP A 387 -6.04 -14.22 20.11
C ASP A 387 -6.69 -13.26 19.11
N THR A 388 -7.83 -13.65 18.51
CA THR A 388 -8.61 -12.78 17.64
C THR A 388 -9.20 -11.59 18.37
N LEU A 389 -9.78 -11.79 19.55
CA LEU A 389 -10.31 -10.70 20.36
C LEU A 389 -9.22 -9.72 20.78
N ARG A 390 -8.04 -10.22 21.21
CA ARG A 390 -6.90 -9.37 21.59
C ARG A 390 -6.43 -8.51 20.39
N ALA A 391 -6.40 -9.08 19.19
CA ALA A 391 -6.03 -8.34 17.99
C ALA A 391 -7.02 -7.22 17.63
N VAL A 392 -8.34 -7.47 17.81
CA VAL A 392 -9.42 -6.51 17.53
C VAL A 392 -9.54 -5.46 18.64
N MET A 393 -9.30 -5.82 19.91
CA MET A 393 -9.48 -4.93 21.07
C MET A 393 -8.24 -4.10 21.41
N ARG A 394 -7.04 -4.44 20.91
CA ARG A 394 -5.81 -3.63 21.10
C ARG A 394 -5.98 -2.17 20.72
N ASP A 395 -6.92 -1.87 19.84
CA ASP A 395 -7.19 -0.54 19.33
C ASP A 395 -8.04 0.34 20.27
N ARG A 396 -8.65 -0.22 21.33
CA ARG A 396 -9.58 0.52 22.22
C ARG A 396 -8.99 0.97 23.55
N GLY A 397 -7.68 0.90 23.73
CA GLY A 397 -7.02 1.39 24.95
C GLY A 397 -7.39 0.64 26.24
N THR A 398 -8.12 -0.47 26.14
CA THR A 398 -8.48 -1.32 27.28
C THR A 398 -7.48 -2.45 27.38
N MET A 399 -6.44 -2.29 28.18
CA MET A 399 -5.68 -3.42 28.72
C MET A 399 -6.66 -4.25 29.57
N LEU A 400 -7.07 -5.40 29.06
CA LEU A 400 -7.58 -6.45 29.92
C LEU A 400 -6.35 -6.95 30.70
N GLU A 401 -6.23 -6.54 31.94
CA GLU A 401 -5.34 -7.16 32.92
C GLU A 401 -5.64 -8.66 32.95
N ASP A 402 -4.61 -9.47 33.03
CA ASP A 402 -4.55 -10.94 32.97
C ASP A 402 -5.54 -11.69 33.87
#